data_4dace523cd5726408464074e0f2785e9
#
_entry.id   4dace523cd5726408464074e0f2785e9
#
_cell.length_a   1.000
_cell.length_b   1.000
_cell.length_c   1.000
_cell.angle_alpha   90.00
_cell.angle_beta   90.00
_cell.angle_gamma   90.00
#
_symmetry.space_group_name_H-M   'P 1'
#
loop_
_entity.id
_entity.type
_entity.pdbx_description
1 polymer ?
#
loop_
_entity_poly.entity_id
_entity_poly.type
_entity_poly.pdbx_seq_one_letter_code
_entity_poly.pdbx_strand_id
1 'polypeptide(L)'
;FQYSGPGSQSVSDSWMGSNDYWYHMLAEKGYVIACVDGRGTGFKGRDFKKSTYLTLVHLETEDQIEAGRKLSELPFIDPDRTGIWGWSFGGDMAVNCILKGADVFETAISVAPVTNWRFYDSVYTERFMRTPQENPEGYDQNAPMNFAHLLKGNLLLVHGTADDNVHVQNSMRLIEALVQANKPFDWAIYPDKNHGIYGGKTREHLYEKMTQFLLDKL
;
A
#
# COMPACT_ATOMS: atom_id res chain seq x y z
N PHE A 1 2.83 8.72 1.04
CA PHE A 1 2.59 7.63 2.02
C PHE A 1 1.13 7.55 2.40
N GLN A 2 0.63 6.37 2.57
CA GLN A 2 -0.71 6.13 3.11
C GLN A 2 -0.76 4.78 3.86
N TYR A 3 -1.70 4.63 4.80
CA TYR A 3 -2.06 3.36 5.42
C TYR A 3 -3.52 3.01 5.15
N SER A 4 -4.45 3.91 5.46
CA SER A 4 -5.89 3.86 5.17
C SER A 4 -6.71 2.79 5.90
N GLY A 5 -6.11 1.93 6.70
CA GLY A 5 -6.83 0.86 7.41
C GLY A 5 -7.98 1.40 8.30
N PRO A 6 -9.09 0.64 8.46
CA PRO A 6 -10.26 1.10 9.20
C PRO A 6 -9.95 1.59 10.61
N GLY A 7 -10.30 2.84 10.89
CA GLY A 7 -10.08 3.49 12.18
C GLY A 7 -8.65 3.92 12.45
N SER A 8 -7.69 3.71 11.54
CA SER A 8 -6.35 4.26 11.63
C SER A 8 -6.35 5.78 11.43
N GLN A 9 -5.28 6.43 11.86
CA GLN A 9 -4.99 7.82 11.54
C GLN A 9 -3.48 7.98 11.34
N SER A 10 -3.08 8.41 10.17
CA SER A 10 -1.68 8.68 9.83
C SER A 10 -1.35 10.17 9.89
N VAL A 11 -2.32 11.02 9.55
CA VAL A 11 -2.17 12.48 9.61
C VAL A 11 -2.51 12.98 11.01
N SER A 12 -1.57 13.66 11.65
CA SER A 12 -1.73 14.25 12.99
C SER A 12 -0.93 15.54 13.12
N ASP A 13 -1.38 16.42 14.03
CA ASP A 13 -0.63 17.62 14.40
C ASP A 13 0.45 17.26 15.44
N SER A 14 1.48 16.56 14.99
CA SER A 14 2.60 16.12 15.82
C SER A 14 3.89 16.06 15.02
N TRP A 15 5.02 16.22 15.72
CA TRP A 15 6.32 15.96 15.10
C TRP A 15 6.44 14.46 14.76
N MET A 16 6.94 14.18 13.58
CA MET A 16 7.18 12.82 13.10
C MET A 16 8.15 12.07 14.01
N GLY A 17 7.96 10.74 14.11
CA GLY A 17 8.88 9.87 14.85
C GLY A 17 10.18 9.60 14.11
N SER A 18 11.10 8.86 14.74
CA SER A 18 12.42 8.55 14.16
C SER A 18 12.35 7.77 12.85
N ASN A 19 11.31 6.99 12.62
CA ASN A 19 11.12 6.27 11.35
C ASN A 19 10.82 7.20 10.17
N ASP A 20 10.40 8.41 10.45
CA ASP A 20 9.99 9.39 9.45
C ASP A 20 11.16 10.28 8.96
N TYR A 21 12.35 10.11 9.51
CA TYR A 21 13.57 10.75 8.98
C TYR A 21 13.87 10.38 7.53
N TRP A 22 13.38 9.24 7.08
CA TRP A 22 13.44 8.86 5.66
C TRP A 22 12.70 9.86 4.77
N TYR A 23 11.56 10.39 5.22
CA TYR A 23 10.84 11.44 4.49
C TYR A 23 11.62 12.75 4.40
N HIS A 24 12.29 13.14 5.48
CA HIS A 24 13.16 14.30 5.45
C HIS A 24 14.31 14.13 4.47
N MET A 25 14.93 12.95 4.44
CA MET A 25 16.00 12.63 3.49
C MET A 25 15.49 12.65 2.03
N LEU A 26 14.30 12.17 1.77
CA LEU A 26 13.68 12.24 0.44
C LEU A 26 13.34 13.70 0.06
N ALA A 27 12.86 14.50 1.01
CA ALA A 27 12.61 15.93 0.78
C ALA A 27 13.89 16.70 0.41
N GLU A 28 15.01 16.42 1.06
CA GLU A 28 16.32 16.97 0.69
C GLU A 28 16.78 16.56 -0.73
N LYS A 29 16.22 15.47 -1.26
CA LYS A 29 16.45 15.03 -2.66
C LYS A 29 15.45 15.61 -3.65
N GLY A 30 14.55 16.49 -3.19
CA GLY A 30 13.58 17.19 -4.04
C GLY A 30 12.21 16.51 -4.13
N TYR A 31 11.95 15.45 -3.35
CA TYR A 31 10.62 14.84 -3.30
C TYR A 31 9.67 15.64 -2.40
N VAL A 32 8.44 15.79 -2.83
CA VAL A 32 7.35 16.27 -1.97
C VAL A 32 6.66 15.07 -1.35
N ILE A 33 6.57 15.05 -0.02
CA ILE A 33 5.96 13.95 0.73
C ILE A 33 4.56 14.37 1.18
N ALA A 34 3.56 13.64 0.76
CA ALA A 34 2.18 13.83 1.18
C ALA A 34 1.64 12.59 1.91
N CYS A 35 0.74 12.80 2.85
CA CYS A 35 0.00 11.75 3.53
C CYS A 35 -1.49 12.15 3.59
N VAL A 36 -2.37 11.22 3.22
CA VAL A 36 -3.81 11.48 3.19
C VAL A 36 -4.56 10.37 3.92
N ASP A 37 -5.40 10.73 4.87
CA ASP A 37 -6.35 9.83 5.53
C ASP A 37 -7.72 9.93 4.84
N GLY A 38 -8.03 8.96 3.99
CA GLY A 38 -9.28 8.83 3.25
C GLY A 38 -10.42 8.23 4.08
N ARG A 39 -11.53 7.96 3.42
CA ARG A 39 -12.70 7.28 4.02
C ARG A 39 -12.29 5.97 4.70
N GLY A 40 -12.98 5.60 5.78
CA GLY A 40 -12.65 4.44 6.62
C GLY A 40 -11.74 4.78 7.80
N THR A 41 -10.89 5.80 7.69
CA THR A 41 -9.98 6.20 8.78
C THR A 41 -10.72 6.79 9.98
N GLY A 42 -10.03 6.94 11.11
CA GLY A 42 -10.59 7.41 12.38
C GLY A 42 -10.77 8.92 12.48
N PHE A 43 -11.34 9.35 13.59
CA PHE A 43 -11.41 10.73 14.08
C PHE A 43 -12.23 11.74 13.24
N LYS A 44 -12.91 11.29 12.19
CA LYS A 44 -13.80 12.09 11.33
C LYS A 44 -15.28 11.69 11.44
N GLY A 45 -15.63 11.04 12.56
CA GLY A 45 -17.00 10.62 12.85
C GLY A 45 -17.32 9.19 12.41
N ARG A 46 -18.49 8.73 12.88
CA ARG A 46 -18.94 7.34 12.73
C ARG A 46 -19.14 6.94 11.26
N ASP A 47 -19.83 7.77 10.51
CA ASP A 47 -20.25 7.42 9.15
C ASP A 47 -19.06 7.43 8.19
N PHE A 48 -18.12 8.35 8.37
CA PHE A 48 -16.85 8.36 7.66
C PHE A 48 -16.04 7.09 7.94
N LYS A 49 -15.89 6.70 9.23
CA LYS A 49 -15.16 5.50 9.63
C LYS A 49 -15.80 4.21 9.11
N LYS A 50 -17.14 4.15 9.03
CA LYS A 50 -17.88 2.94 8.63
C LYS A 50 -18.20 2.86 7.14
N SER A 51 -17.84 3.85 6.35
CA SER A 51 -18.14 3.91 4.92
C SER A 51 -17.56 2.72 4.14
N THR A 52 -16.44 2.15 4.59
CA THR A 52 -15.73 1.05 3.93
C THR A 52 -16.17 -0.34 4.40
N TYR A 53 -17.21 -0.41 5.25
CA TYR A 53 -17.76 -1.69 5.73
C TYR A 53 -18.26 -2.55 4.57
N LEU A 54 -17.87 -3.81 4.53
CA LEU A 54 -18.07 -4.83 3.50
C LEU A 54 -17.24 -4.65 2.20
N THR A 55 -16.55 -3.54 2.03
CA THR A 55 -15.82 -3.21 0.79
C THR A 55 -14.45 -2.63 1.07
N LEU A 56 -13.68 -3.26 1.99
CA LEU A 56 -12.33 -2.80 2.31
C LEU A 56 -11.50 -2.57 1.04
N VAL A 57 -10.69 -1.52 1.06
CA VAL A 57 -9.77 -1.12 -0.02
C VAL A 57 -10.46 -0.47 -1.22
N HIS A 58 -11.78 -0.53 -1.33
CA HIS A 58 -12.50 0.07 -2.47
C HIS A 58 -12.49 1.60 -2.42
N LEU A 59 -13.20 2.16 -1.44
CA LEU A 59 -13.33 3.62 -1.29
C LEU A 59 -11.99 4.25 -0.89
N GLU A 60 -11.19 3.54 -0.13
CA GLU A 60 -9.85 3.96 0.25
C GLU A 60 -8.96 4.15 -1.00
N THR A 61 -9.05 3.24 -1.97
CA THR A 61 -8.30 3.34 -3.25
C THR A 61 -8.77 4.54 -4.07
N GLU A 62 -10.08 4.73 -4.20
CA GLU A 62 -10.65 5.90 -4.89
C GLU A 62 -10.15 7.22 -4.28
N ASP A 63 -10.18 7.31 -2.95
CA ASP A 63 -9.75 8.52 -2.24
C ASP A 63 -8.26 8.81 -2.44
N GLN A 64 -7.40 7.78 -2.43
CA GLN A 64 -5.97 7.96 -2.67
C GLN A 64 -5.66 8.36 -4.13
N ILE A 65 -6.38 7.78 -5.10
CA ILE A 65 -6.24 8.15 -6.51
C ILE A 65 -6.68 9.62 -6.72
N GLU A 66 -7.82 10.01 -6.16
CA GLU A 66 -8.30 11.38 -6.27
C GLU A 66 -7.37 12.38 -5.54
N ALA A 67 -6.84 11.99 -4.37
CA ALA A 67 -5.84 12.79 -3.68
C ALA A 67 -4.56 12.97 -4.52
N GLY A 68 -4.10 11.91 -5.18
CA GLY A 68 -2.98 11.98 -6.12
C GLY A 68 -3.23 12.96 -7.26
N ARG A 69 -4.42 12.90 -7.88
CA ARG A 69 -4.81 13.87 -8.93
C ARG A 69 -4.80 15.30 -8.42
N LYS A 70 -5.38 15.55 -7.25
CA LYS A 70 -5.40 16.90 -6.66
C LYS A 70 -4.01 17.42 -6.30
N LEU A 71 -3.15 16.58 -5.80
CA LEU A 71 -1.77 16.97 -5.52
C LEU A 71 -0.99 17.27 -6.80
N SER A 72 -1.23 16.52 -7.88
CA SER A 72 -0.59 16.75 -9.18
C SER A 72 -1.02 18.07 -9.86
N GLU A 73 -2.12 18.71 -9.42
CA GLU A 73 -2.51 20.05 -9.88
C GLU A 73 -1.64 21.17 -9.29
N LEU A 74 -0.82 20.89 -8.27
CA LEU A 74 0.01 21.90 -7.62
C LEU A 74 1.19 22.31 -8.54
N PRO A 75 1.51 23.59 -8.64
CA PRO A 75 2.45 24.10 -9.66
C PRO A 75 3.91 23.66 -9.47
N PHE A 76 4.23 23.07 -8.34
CA PHE A 76 5.56 22.56 -8.00
C PHE A 76 5.65 21.03 -8.02
N ILE A 77 4.58 20.34 -8.43
CA ILE A 77 4.54 18.88 -8.59
C ILE A 77 4.66 18.53 -10.07
N ASP A 78 5.53 17.57 -10.36
CA ASP A 78 5.58 16.93 -11.66
C ASP A 78 4.51 15.81 -11.71
N PRO A 79 3.44 15.96 -12.51
CA PRO A 79 2.34 15.00 -12.54
C PRO A 79 2.76 13.62 -13.09
N ASP A 80 3.81 13.57 -13.91
CA ASP A 80 4.32 12.34 -14.50
C ASP A 80 5.30 11.59 -13.57
N ARG A 81 5.55 12.13 -12.37
CA ARG A 81 6.47 11.59 -11.37
C ARG A 81 5.80 11.45 -10.01
N THR A 82 4.68 10.74 -9.98
CA THR A 82 3.91 10.51 -8.75
C THR A 82 4.04 9.06 -8.31
N GLY A 83 4.50 8.86 -7.07
CA GLY A 83 4.64 7.55 -6.45
C GLY A 83 3.73 7.38 -5.23
N ILE A 84 3.42 6.13 -4.91
CA ILE A 84 2.68 5.76 -3.70
C ILE A 84 3.40 4.64 -2.95
N TRP A 85 3.40 4.69 -1.63
CA TRP A 85 3.93 3.58 -0.85
C TRP A 85 3.13 3.32 0.42
N GLY A 86 3.19 2.08 0.89
CA GLY A 86 2.58 1.71 2.15
C GLY A 86 3.00 0.32 2.62
N TRP A 87 2.65 0.03 3.86
CA TRP A 87 2.99 -1.19 4.57
C TRP A 87 1.72 -1.88 5.07
N SER A 88 1.65 -3.23 5.00
CA SER A 88 0.50 -3.99 5.51
C SER A 88 -0.78 -3.65 4.73
N PHE A 89 -1.82 -3.16 5.39
CA PHE A 89 -2.99 -2.58 4.73
C PHE A 89 -2.58 -1.50 3.70
N GLY A 90 -1.63 -0.63 4.09
CA GLY A 90 -1.07 0.35 3.16
C GLY A 90 -0.32 -0.26 1.97
N GLY A 91 0.25 -1.45 2.15
CA GLY A 91 0.85 -2.22 1.05
C GLY A 91 -0.20 -2.70 0.04
N ASP A 92 -1.34 -3.22 0.50
CA ASP A 92 -2.50 -3.54 -0.33
C ASP A 92 -3.00 -2.31 -1.11
N MET A 93 -3.13 -1.20 -0.39
CA MET A 93 -3.51 0.08 -0.97
C MET A 93 -2.55 0.55 -2.06
N ALA A 94 -1.23 0.46 -1.83
CA ALA A 94 -0.23 0.87 -2.82
C ALA A 94 -0.35 0.04 -4.11
N VAL A 95 -0.58 -1.28 -3.99
CA VAL A 95 -0.83 -2.14 -5.15
C VAL A 95 -2.13 -1.78 -5.85
N ASN A 96 -3.25 -1.64 -5.11
CA ASN A 96 -4.53 -1.27 -5.73
C ASN A 96 -4.45 0.09 -6.44
N CYS A 97 -3.76 1.06 -5.85
CA CYS A 97 -3.61 2.39 -6.44
C CYS A 97 -2.82 2.36 -7.75
N ILE A 98 -1.70 1.63 -7.83
CA ILE A 98 -0.93 1.57 -9.08
C ILE A 98 -1.65 0.76 -10.17
N LEU A 99 -2.47 -0.23 -9.79
CA LEU A 99 -3.24 -1.02 -10.74
C LEU A 99 -4.44 -0.25 -11.30
N LYS A 100 -5.21 0.40 -10.41
CA LYS A 100 -6.48 1.07 -10.76
C LYS A 100 -6.31 2.55 -11.09
N GLY A 101 -5.24 3.19 -10.61
CA GLY A 101 -4.89 4.60 -10.82
C GLY A 101 -3.60 4.77 -11.63
N ALA A 102 -3.40 3.95 -12.66
CA ALA A 102 -2.22 3.98 -13.52
C ALA A 102 -2.10 5.24 -14.40
N ASP A 103 -3.09 6.14 -14.33
CA ASP A 103 -3.07 7.49 -14.90
C ASP A 103 -2.58 8.54 -13.88
N VAL A 104 -2.34 8.14 -12.63
CA VAL A 104 -1.92 9.01 -11.53
C VAL A 104 -0.58 8.55 -10.95
N PHE A 105 -0.42 7.23 -10.74
CA PHE A 105 0.74 6.68 -10.08
C PHE A 105 1.65 5.95 -11.06
N GLU A 106 2.87 6.45 -11.23
CA GLU A 106 3.92 5.84 -12.05
C GLU A 106 4.69 4.77 -11.29
N THR A 107 4.81 4.91 -9.97
CA THR A 107 5.63 4.03 -9.13
C THR A 107 4.92 3.68 -7.84
N ALA A 108 4.99 2.41 -7.43
CA ALA A 108 4.50 1.96 -6.12
C ALA A 108 5.52 1.10 -5.37
N ILE A 109 5.60 1.31 -4.06
CA ILE A 109 6.29 0.40 -3.14
C ILE A 109 5.27 -0.21 -2.20
N SER A 110 5.17 -1.53 -2.22
CA SER A 110 4.24 -2.31 -1.42
C SER A 110 5.00 -3.23 -0.48
N VAL A 111 4.90 -2.97 0.82
CA VAL A 111 5.59 -3.76 1.85
C VAL A 111 4.59 -4.61 2.61
N ALA A 112 4.82 -5.91 2.64
CA ALA A 112 4.01 -6.90 3.35
C ALA A 112 2.50 -6.75 3.12
N PRO A 113 2.02 -6.67 1.86
CA PRO A 113 0.62 -6.41 1.55
C PRO A 113 -0.31 -7.57 1.88
N VAL A 114 -1.53 -7.28 2.27
CA VAL A 114 -2.66 -8.19 2.06
C VAL A 114 -3.02 -8.12 0.58
N THR A 115 -3.11 -9.26 -0.09
CA THR A 115 -3.45 -9.31 -1.53
C THR A 115 -4.76 -10.04 -1.82
N ASN A 116 -5.29 -10.66 -0.79
CA ASN A 116 -6.64 -11.19 -0.75
C ASN A 116 -7.05 -11.34 0.72
N TRP A 117 -8.14 -10.74 1.10
CA TRP A 117 -8.65 -10.77 2.47
C TRP A 117 -9.01 -12.18 2.97
N ARG A 118 -9.16 -13.17 2.06
CA ARG A 118 -9.28 -14.60 2.41
C ARG A 118 -8.00 -15.19 2.99
N PHE A 119 -6.85 -14.51 2.87
CA PHE A 119 -5.56 -14.93 3.39
C PHE A 119 -5.17 -14.20 4.68
N TYR A 120 -6.09 -13.39 5.21
CA TYR A 120 -5.87 -12.69 6.48
C TYR A 120 -6.72 -13.27 7.60
N ASP A 121 -6.39 -12.95 8.86
CA ASP A 121 -7.09 -13.52 10.01
C ASP A 121 -8.58 -13.16 10.06
N SER A 122 -9.39 -14.07 10.60
CA SER A 122 -10.84 -13.90 10.66
C SER A 122 -11.28 -12.85 11.69
N VAL A 123 -10.54 -12.69 12.79
CA VAL A 123 -10.89 -11.71 13.85
C VAL A 123 -10.89 -10.28 13.32
N TYR A 124 -9.91 -9.94 12.49
CA TYR A 124 -9.85 -8.64 11.82
C TYR A 124 -10.81 -8.59 10.62
N THR A 125 -10.64 -9.53 9.71
CA THR A 125 -11.30 -9.48 8.39
C THR A 125 -12.81 -9.55 8.50
N GLU A 126 -13.36 -10.52 9.25
CA GLU A 126 -14.81 -10.72 9.35
C GLU A 126 -15.51 -9.59 10.11
N ARG A 127 -14.80 -8.88 10.97
CA ARG A 127 -15.30 -7.65 11.62
C ARG A 127 -15.72 -6.59 10.62
N PHE A 128 -14.97 -6.46 9.52
CA PHE A 128 -15.17 -5.43 8.50
C PHE A 128 -15.85 -5.94 7.24
N MET A 129 -15.68 -7.23 6.92
CA MET A 129 -16.10 -7.82 5.66
C MET A 129 -17.19 -8.89 5.81
N ARG A 130 -17.54 -9.31 7.04
CA ARG A 130 -18.23 -10.56 7.34
C ARG A 130 -17.45 -11.77 6.79
N THR A 131 -18.10 -12.94 6.75
CA THR A 131 -17.48 -14.14 6.20
C THR A 131 -17.41 -14.08 4.67
N PRO A 132 -16.47 -14.80 4.03
CA PRO A 132 -16.41 -14.89 2.57
C PRO A 132 -17.67 -15.48 1.92
N GLN A 133 -18.44 -16.29 2.67
CA GLN A 133 -19.69 -16.87 2.21
C GLN A 133 -20.84 -15.85 2.19
N GLU A 134 -20.84 -14.91 3.16
CA GLU A 134 -21.85 -13.85 3.23
C GLU A 134 -21.56 -12.68 2.29
N ASN A 135 -20.28 -12.46 1.95
CA ASN A 135 -19.84 -11.29 1.17
C ASN A 135 -18.77 -11.65 0.13
N PRO A 136 -19.01 -12.64 -0.75
CA PRO A 136 -17.99 -13.08 -1.71
C PRO A 136 -17.49 -11.95 -2.62
N GLU A 137 -18.39 -11.09 -3.06
CA GLU A 137 -18.06 -9.97 -3.96
C GLU A 137 -17.11 -8.96 -3.30
N GLY A 138 -17.35 -8.58 -2.04
CA GLY A 138 -16.46 -7.66 -1.31
C GLY A 138 -15.04 -8.19 -1.19
N TYR A 139 -14.87 -9.51 -1.04
CA TYR A 139 -13.54 -10.13 -1.01
C TYR A 139 -12.85 -10.16 -2.37
N ASP A 140 -13.61 -10.29 -3.47
CA ASP A 140 -13.01 -10.51 -4.80
C ASP A 140 -12.79 -9.22 -5.60
N GLN A 141 -13.68 -8.24 -5.44
CA GLN A 141 -13.66 -7.00 -6.22
C GLN A 141 -12.44 -6.10 -5.93
N ASN A 142 -11.79 -6.29 -4.78
CA ASN A 142 -10.66 -5.44 -4.38
C ASN A 142 -9.38 -6.23 -4.08
N ALA A 143 -9.36 -7.54 -4.36
CA ALA A 143 -8.14 -8.33 -4.29
C ALA A 143 -7.21 -7.95 -5.47
N PRO A 144 -6.05 -7.31 -5.24
CA PRO A 144 -5.19 -6.79 -6.31
C PRO A 144 -4.68 -7.88 -7.24
N MET A 145 -4.57 -9.11 -6.78
CA MET A 145 -4.20 -10.24 -7.62
C MET A 145 -5.16 -10.45 -8.81
N ASN A 146 -6.45 -10.09 -8.67
CA ASN A 146 -7.43 -10.19 -9.76
C ASN A 146 -7.26 -9.09 -10.83
N PHE A 147 -6.50 -8.06 -10.53
CA PHE A 147 -6.25 -6.89 -11.38
C PHE A 147 -4.80 -6.78 -11.85
N ALA A 148 -3.97 -7.79 -11.62
CA ALA A 148 -2.54 -7.79 -11.96
C ALA A 148 -2.28 -7.38 -13.42
N HIS A 149 -3.18 -7.73 -14.35
CA HIS A 149 -3.10 -7.37 -15.77
C HIS A 149 -3.14 -5.85 -16.04
N LEU A 150 -3.62 -5.05 -15.08
CA LEU A 150 -3.69 -3.58 -15.21
C LEU A 150 -2.37 -2.88 -14.91
N LEU A 151 -1.36 -3.57 -14.35
CA LEU A 151 -0.08 -2.94 -14.03
C LEU A 151 0.55 -2.30 -15.28
N LYS A 152 0.85 -1.01 -15.19
CA LYS A 152 1.55 -0.23 -16.23
C LYS A 152 2.85 0.39 -15.71
N GLY A 153 2.84 0.90 -14.50
CA GLY A 153 3.98 1.55 -13.84
C GLY A 153 4.95 0.57 -13.17
N ASN A 154 5.81 1.10 -12.34
CA ASN A 154 6.86 0.37 -11.64
C ASN A 154 6.37 -0.08 -10.26
N LEU A 155 6.46 -1.36 -9.97
CA LEU A 155 6.08 -1.94 -8.67
C LEU A 155 7.28 -2.59 -7.98
N LEU A 156 7.58 -2.18 -6.75
CA LEU A 156 8.46 -2.91 -5.84
C LEU A 156 7.61 -3.60 -4.77
N LEU A 157 7.67 -4.93 -4.74
CA LEU A 157 6.99 -5.77 -3.75
C LEU A 157 8.01 -6.28 -2.73
N VAL A 158 7.74 -6.08 -1.43
CA VAL A 158 8.65 -6.47 -0.34
C VAL A 158 7.91 -7.33 0.67
N HIS A 159 8.55 -8.42 1.15
CA HIS A 159 7.96 -9.26 2.21
C HIS A 159 9.02 -9.99 3.04
N GLY A 160 8.70 -10.25 4.30
CA GLY A 160 9.46 -11.15 5.18
C GLY A 160 8.92 -12.58 5.12
N THR A 161 9.79 -13.59 5.05
CA THR A 161 9.31 -14.98 4.91
C THR A 161 8.74 -15.58 6.20
N ALA A 162 9.05 -15.01 7.35
CA ALA A 162 8.50 -15.40 8.65
C ALA A 162 7.45 -14.39 9.16
N ASP A 163 6.75 -13.73 8.25
CA ASP A 163 5.65 -12.84 8.59
C ASP A 163 4.47 -13.68 9.09
N ASP A 164 4.19 -13.57 10.37
CA ASP A 164 3.14 -14.29 11.12
C ASP A 164 1.85 -13.46 11.26
N ASN A 165 1.85 -12.25 10.73
CA ASN A 165 0.69 -11.36 10.65
C ASN A 165 0.08 -11.41 9.23
N VAL A 166 0.75 -10.86 8.25
CA VAL A 166 0.38 -11.01 6.83
C VAL A 166 1.28 -12.08 6.20
N HIS A 167 0.78 -13.28 6.09
CA HIS A 167 1.59 -14.40 5.59
C HIS A 167 2.16 -14.10 4.20
N VAL A 168 3.41 -14.48 3.98
CA VAL A 168 4.13 -14.28 2.69
C VAL A 168 3.38 -14.85 1.49
N GLN A 169 2.46 -15.79 1.71
CA GLN A 169 1.53 -16.31 0.71
C GLN A 169 0.83 -15.19 -0.06
N ASN A 170 0.47 -14.10 0.60
CA ASN A 170 -0.15 -12.94 -0.05
C ASN A 170 0.71 -12.42 -1.20
N SER A 171 1.99 -12.13 -0.94
CA SER A 171 2.92 -11.68 -1.98
C SER A 171 3.19 -12.74 -3.03
N MET A 172 3.34 -14.01 -2.65
CA MET A 172 3.57 -15.09 -3.62
C MET A 172 2.41 -15.24 -4.60
N ARG A 173 1.16 -15.08 -4.15
CA ARG A 173 -0.02 -15.13 -5.01
C ARG A 173 -0.13 -13.93 -5.94
N LEU A 174 0.24 -12.74 -5.47
CA LEU A 174 0.31 -11.56 -6.33
C LEU A 174 1.42 -11.71 -7.38
N ILE A 175 2.60 -12.18 -6.99
CA ILE A 175 3.73 -12.47 -7.91
C ILE A 175 3.28 -13.43 -9.00
N GLU A 176 2.61 -14.55 -8.64
CA GLU A 176 2.07 -15.49 -9.62
C GLU A 176 1.11 -14.80 -10.59
N ALA A 177 0.18 -13.99 -10.09
CA ALA A 177 -0.77 -13.26 -10.93
C ALA A 177 -0.07 -12.27 -11.88
N LEU A 178 0.95 -11.56 -11.42
CA LEU A 178 1.74 -10.64 -12.25
C LEU A 178 2.53 -11.38 -13.34
N VAL A 179 3.12 -12.53 -13.00
CA VAL A 179 3.84 -13.40 -13.96
C VAL A 179 2.88 -13.92 -15.04
N GLN A 180 1.72 -14.43 -14.66
CA GLN A 180 0.71 -14.93 -15.60
C GLN A 180 0.13 -13.80 -16.48
N ALA A 181 0.10 -12.57 -15.97
CA ALA A 181 -0.27 -11.39 -16.74
C ALA A 181 0.87 -10.81 -17.60
N ASN A 182 2.05 -11.44 -17.58
CA ASN A 182 3.27 -10.97 -18.24
C ASN A 182 3.62 -9.51 -17.91
N LYS A 183 3.58 -9.16 -16.60
CA LYS A 183 3.89 -7.82 -16.09
C LYS A 183 5.24 -7.81 -15.40
N PRO A 184 6.16 -6.90 -15.77
CA PRO A 184 7.42 -6.72 -15.06
C PRO A 184 7.18 -6.06 -13.71
N PHE A 185 7.94 -6.46 -12.71
CA PHE A 185 7.95 -5.89 -11.36
C PHE A 185 9.28 -6.19 -10.66
N ASP A 186 9.62 -5.42 -9.65
CA ASP A 186 10.73 -5.66 -8.75
C ASP A 186 10.23 -6.29 -7.45
N TRP A 187 11.07 -7.09 -6.80
CA TRP A 187 10.75 -7.68 -5.50
C TRP A 187 11.96 -7.80 -4.58
N ALA A 188 11.69 -7.86 -3.27
CA ALA A 188 12.70 -8.15 -2.26
C ALA A 188 12.09 -9.03 -1.16
N ILE A 189 12.66 -10.22 -0.99
CA ILE A 189 12.29 -11.15 0.08
C ILE A 189 13.34 -11.12 1.17
N TYR A 190 12.89 -10.96 2.41
CA TYR A 190 13.73 -10.95 3.59
C TYR A 190 13.56 -12.27 4.36
N PRO A 191 14.54 -13.20 4.27
CA PRO A 191 14.48 -14.48 4.96
C PRO A 191 14.37 -14.32 6.47
N ASP A 192 13.51 -15.11 7.10
CA ASP A 192 13.30 -15.18 8.55
C ASP A 192 12.92 -13.84 9.21
N LYS A 193 12.38 -12.90 8.43
CA LYS A 193 11.87 -11.63 8.95
C LYS A 193 10.35 -11.68 9.09
N ASN A 194 9.87 -11.16 10.21
CA ASN A 194 8.45 -11.01 10.53
C ASN A 194 7.85 -9.77 9.83
N HIS A 195 6.60 -9.43 10.19
CA HIS A 195 5.86 -8.30 9.62
C HIS A 195 6.58 -6.96 9.70
N GLY A 196 7.41 -6.76 10.71
CA GLY A 196 8.18 -5.52 10.89
C GLY A 196 9.46 -5.45 10.05
N ILE A 197 9.95 -6.53 9.47
CA ILE A 197 11.18 -6.63 8.65
C ILE A 197 12.35 -5.90 9.33
N TYR A 198 12.76 -6.34 10.52
CA TYR A 198 13.81 -5.70 11.29
C TYR A 198 14.86 -6.70 11.81
N GLY A 199 15.91 -6.17 12.44
CA GLY A 199 17.01 -6.89 13.08
C GLY A 199 18.31 -6.77 12.27
N GLY A 200 19.42 -6.55 12.98
CA GLY A 200 20.71 -6.27 12.35
C GLY A 200 20.63 -5.09 11.38
N LYS A 201 21.13 -5.31 10.18
CA LYS A 201 21.12 -4.31 9.10
C LYS A 201 19.87 -4.37 8.20
N THR A 202 18.87 -5.18 8.55
CA THR A 202 17.72 -5.44 7.67
C THR A 202 16.93 -4.16 7.33
N ARG A 203 16.67 -3.30 8.34
CA ARG A 203 15.96 -2.03 8.12
C ARG A 203 16.75 -1.06 7.26
N GLU A 204 18.04 -0.93 7.50
CA GLU A 204 18.95 -0.12 6.70
C GLU A 204 18.86 -0.56 5.22
N HIS A 205 19.11 -1.84 4.96
CA HIS A 205 19.03 -2.42 3.62
C HIS A 205 17.65 -2.23 2.96
N LEU A 206 16.56 -2.39 3.72
CA LEU A 206 15.21 -2.19 3.20
C LEU A 206 15.00 -0.73 2.73
N TYR A 207 15.33 0.24 3.59
CA TYR A 207 15.13 1.65 3.24
C TYR A 207 16.08 2.12 2.16
N GLU A 208 17.32 1.61 2.10
CA GLU A 208 18.23 1.83 0.98
C GLU A 208 17.66 1.32 -0.33
N LYS A 209 17.13 0.07 -0.33
CA LYS A 209 16.50 -0.51 -1.53
C LYS A 209 15.27 0.28 -1.97
N MET A 210 14.41 0.70 -1.05
CA MET A 210 13.24 1.53 -1.36
C MET A 210 13.66 2.89 -1.91
N THR A 211 14.69 3.51 -1.32
CA THR A 211 15.25 4.78 -1.79
C THR A 211 15.80 4.65 -3.20
N GLN A 212 16.63 3.63 -3.45
CA GLN A 212 17.21 3.42 -4.76
C GLN A 212 16.12 3.18 -5.82
N PHE A 213 15.09 2.40 -5.48
CA PHE A 213 13.97 2.16 -6.37
C PHE A 213 13.24 3.46 -6.75
N LEU A 214 13.00 4.37 -5.77
CA LEU A 214 12.42 5.67 -6.07
C LEU A 214 13.33 6.51 -6.96
N LEU A 215 14.63 6.58 -6.67
CA LEU A 215 15.59 7.36 -7.45
C LEU A 215 15.72 6.87 -8.90
N ASP A 216 15.53 5.57 -9.12
CA ASP A 216 15.67 4.95 -10.45
C ASP A 216 14.36 5.02 -11.28
N LYS A 217 13.21 5.10 -10.61
CA LYS A 217 11.91 4.88 -11.24
C LYS A 217 10.95 6.07 -11.12
N LEU A 218 11.25 7.04 -10.28
CA LEU A 218 10.44 8.23 -10.05
C LEU A 218 11.29 9.52 -10.17
#